data_6129d20f352926c52061b312fdcbfb7e
#
_entry.id   6129d20f352926c52061b312fdcbfb7e
#
_cell.length_a   1.000
_cell.length_b   1.000
_cell.length_c   1.000
_cell.angle_alpha   90.00
_cell.angle_beta   90.00
_cell.angle_gamma   90.00
#
_symmetry.space_group_name_H-M   'P 1'
#
loop_
_entity.id
_entity.type
_entity.pdbx_description
1 polymer ?
#
loop_
_entity_poly.entity_id
_entity_poly.type
_entity_poly.pdbx_seq_one_letter_code
_entity_poly.pdbx_strand_id
1 'polypeptide(L)'
;GDLDVEVPFSSRLEPADLFEETGENSACGYVFSPGPLTEKFFLELPEPDKHDRLCDWERIRRHLRSRCELEGEFEIPLELLRCLPGLLRAAGWKVTVSLTRAPGYFVVTRIEAGDTSGENYGFCFDIGTTTISGQLVDLNARKPVSGMTVYNAQAAFGSDVISRIVHSQQSPGGLEQLRCAALEGVNRIAADLIKAA
;
A
#
# COMPACT_ATOMS: atom_id res chain seq x y z
N GLY A 1 -2.96 -31.32 28.67
CA GLY A 1 -3.18 -32.00 27.39
C GLY A 1 -3.36 -30.94 26.36
N ASP A 2 -2.46 -30.90 25.38
CA ASP A 2 -2.55 -30.01 24.21
C ASP A 2 -3.81 -30.39 23.44
N LEU A 3 -4.73 -29.43 23.26
CA LEU A 3 -5.85 -29.55 22.36
C LEU A 3 -5.34 -29.25 20.95
N ASP A 4 -5.12 -30.32 20.18
CA ASP A 4 -4.95 -30.20 18.73
C ASP A 4 -6.28 -29.78 18.12
N VAL A 5 -6.43 -28.51 17.79
CA VAL A 5 -7.60 -27.99 17.08
C VAL A 5 -7.30 -28.09 15.59
N GLU A 6 -7.78 -29.15 14.94
CA GLU A 6 -7.81 -29.20 13.48
C GLU A 6 -8.76 -28.13 12.94
N VAL A 7 -8.21 -27.14 12.27
CA VAL A 7 -9.01 -26.16 11.50
C VAL A 7 -9.51 -26.86 10.25
N PRO A 8 -10.84 -27.00 10.03
CA PRO A 8 -11.40 -27.66 8.85
C PRO A 8 -10.86 -27.03 7.56
N PHE A 9 -10.59 -27.86 6.56
CA PHE A 9 -10.06 -27.43 5.25
C PHE A 9 -10.94 -26.36 4.59
N SER A 10 -12.26 -26.40 4.84
CA SER A 10 -13.24 -25.41 4.39
C SER A 10 -13.10 -24.02 5.02
N SER A 11 -12.29 -23.88 6.08
CA SER A 11 -11.99 -22.60 6.75
C SER A 11 -10.62 -22.03 6.33
N ARG A 12 -9.88 -22.74 5.47
CA ARG A 12 -8.62 -22.27 4.89
C ARG A 12 -8.94 -21.60 3.58
N LEU A 13 -8.95 -20.26 3.58
CA LEU A 13 -8.99 -19.51 2.32
C LEU A 13 -7.65 -19.73 1.60
N GLU A 14 -7.71 -20.41 0.47
CA GLU A 14 -6.59 -20.42 -0.47
C GLU A 14 -6.38 -19.01 -0.98
N PRO A 15 -5.14 -18.53 -1.17
CA PRO A 15 -4.87 -17.19 -1.70
C PRO A 15 -5.56 -16.89 -3.04
N ALA A 16 -5.85 -17.95 -3.83
CA ALA A 16 -6.57 -17.84 -5.10
C ALA A 16 -8.07 -17.58 -4.93
N ASP A 17 -8.69 -18.04 -3.83
CA ASP A 17 -10.13 -17.92 -3.60
C ASP A 17 -10.56 -16.51 -3.17
N LEU A 18 -9.61 -15.65 -2.81
CA LEU A 18 -9.87 -14.25 -2.40
C LEU A 18 -10.05 -13.29 -3.60
N PHE A 19 -9.78 -13.74 -4.81
CA PHE A 19 -9.93 -12.98 -6.04
C PHE A 19 -10.74 -13.75 -7.07
N GLU A 20 -11.96 -14.20 -6.74
CA GLU A 20 -12.94 -14.34 -7.78
C GLU A 20 -13.12 -12.97 -8.43
N GLU A 21 -12.88 -12.91 -9.74
CA GLU A 21 -13.33 -11.79 -10.56
C GLU A 21 -14.81 -11.58 -10.24
N THR A 22 -15.12 -10.59 -9.40
CA THR A 22 -16.50 -10.17 -9.20
C THR A 22 -16.94 -9.59 -10.55
N GLY A 23 -17.48 -10.50 -11.35
CA GLY A 23 -18.15 -10.16 -12.59
C GLY A 23 -19.18 -9.08 -12.31
N GLU A 24 -19.27 -8.16 -13.25
CA GLU A 24 -20.25 -7.12 -13.45
C GLU A 24 -21.56 -7.31 -12.68
N ASN A 25 -21.65 -6.86 -11.43
CA ASN A 25 -22.92 -6.56 -10.77
C ASN A 25 -22.69 -5.88 -9.42
N SER A 26 -22.11 -4.68 -9.45
CA SER A 26 -22.25 -3.79 -8.32
C SER A 26 -23.52 -2.98 -8.51
N ALA A 27 -24.55 -3.27 -7.74
CA ALA A 27 -25.83 -2.55 -7.71
C ALA A 27 -25.73 -1.07 -7.27
N CYS A 28 -24.55 -0.50 -7.22
CA CYS A 28 -24.23 0.83 -6.68
C CYS A 28 -23.77 1.83 -7.75
N GLY A 29 -24.01 1.60 -9.05
CA GLY A 29 -23.84 2.63 -10.08
C GLY A 29 -22.42 3.26 -10.25
N TYR A 30 -21.45 2.84 -9.48
CA TYR A 30 -20.05 3.23 -9.63
C TYR A 30 -19.36 2.26 -10.58
N VAL A 31 -18.96 2.74 -11.75
CA VAL A 31 -18.05 2.02 -12.64
C VAL A 31 -16.70 1.96 -11.92
N PHE A 32 -16.43 0.85 -11.27
CA PHE A 32 -15.12 0.59 -10.69
C PHE A 32 -14.13 0.41 -11.85
N SER A 33 -13.30 1.40 -12.10
CA SER A 33 -12.18 1.21 -13.03
C SER A 33 -11.21 0.21 -12.40
N PRO A 34 -10.96 -0.96 -13.01
CA PRO A 34 -10.17 -2.04 -12.39
C PRO A 34 -8.66 -1.79 -12.40
N GLY A 35 -8.22 -0.54 -12.25
CA GLY A 35 -6.82 -0.16 -12.16
C GLY A 35 -6.36 -0.02 -10.72
N PRO A 36 -5.05 -0.21 -10.42
CA PRO A 36 -4.50 0.08 -9.12
C PRO A 36 -4.68 1.56 -8.80
N LEU A 37 -4.95 1.88 -7.52
CA LEU A 37 -5.03 3.27 -7.07
C LEU A 37 -3.69 4.00 -7.20
N THR A 38 -2.58 3.27 -7.12
CA THR A 38 -1.22 3.80 -7.23
C THR A 38 -0.51 3.17 -8.41
N GLU A 39 -0.02 4.02 -9.31
CA GLU A 39 0.74 3.65 -10.49
C GLU A 39 2.13 4.28 -10.43
N LYS A 40 3.13 3.59 -11.00
CA LYS A 40 4.51 4.07 -11.07
C LYS A 40 4.90 4.41 -12.50
N PHE A 41 5.48 5.60 -12.70
CA PHE A 41 5.91 6.11 -13.99
C PHE A 41 7.40 6.41 -13.98
N PHE A 42 8.18 5.70 -14.79
CA PHE A 42 9.57 6.01 -14.99
C PHE A 42 9.72 7.19 -15.95
N LEU A 43 10.51 8.18 -15.55
CA LEU A 43 10.74 9.41 -16.28
C LEU A 43 12.25 9.60 -16.54
N GLU A 44 12.62 9.78 -17.79
CA GLU A 44 13.93 10.32 -18.19
C GLU A 44 13.76 11.80 -18.50
N LEU A 45 14.16 12.64 -17.55
CA LEU A 45 14.01 14.09 -17.64
C LEU A 45 15.22 14.72 -18.34
N PRO A 46 15.02 15.76 -19.16
CA PRO A 46 16.15 16.48 -19.71
C PRO A 46 16.88 17.24 -18.60
N GLU A 47 18.21 17.16 -18.62
CA GLU A 47 19.05 17.95 -17.73
C GLU A 47 18.87 19.45 -18.04
N PRO A 48 18.73 20.34 -17.03
CA PRO A 48 18.57 21.78 -17.25
C PRO A 48 19.84 22.37 -17.85
N ASP A 49 19.67 23.21 -18.85
CA ASP A 49 20.71 24.01 -19.42
C ASP A 49 20.67 25.48 -18.93
N LYS A 50 21.58 26.33 -19.44
CA LYS A 50 21.69 27.74 -19.05
C LYS A 50 20.46 28.59 -19.41
N HIS A 51 19.64 28.13 -20.33
CA HIS A 51 18.45 28.83 -20.83
C HIS A 51 17.16 28.28 -20.26
N ASP A 52 17.25 27.15 -19.57
CA ASP A 52 16.11 26.50 -18.95
C ASP A 52 15.68 27.24 -17.68
N ARG A 53 14.43 27.69 -17.67
CA ARG A 53 13.81 28.42 -16.54
C ARG A 53 12.78 27.58 -15.79
N LEU A 54 12.66 26.28 -16.10
CA LEU A 54 11.71 25.41 -15.44
C LEU A 54 12.22 25.02 -14.06
N CYS A 55 11.34 25.09 -13.08
CA CYS A 55 11.63 24.45 -11.80
C CYS A 55 11.53 22.92 -11.90
N ASP A 56 12.19 22.22 -11.01
CA ASP A 56 12.29 20.77 -10.99
C ASP A 56 10.91 20.09 -10.99
N TRP A 57 9.96 20.63 -10.22
CA TRP A 57 8.60 20.10 -10.18
C TRP A 57 7.85 20.30 -11.49
N GLU A 58 7.94 21.45 -12.11
CA GLU A 58 7.28 21.71 -13.40
C GLU A 58 7.84 20.81 -14.50
N ARG A 59 9.11 20.44 -14.44
CA ARG A 59 9.75 19.49 -15.34
C ARG A 59 9.11 18.10 -15.25
N ILE A 60 8.93 17.59 -14.03
CA ILE A 60 8.23 16.33 -13.79
C ILE A 60 6.79 16.42 -14.31
N ARG A 61 6.05 17.46 -13.91
CA ARG A 61 4.64 17.64 -14.25
C ARG A 61 4.42 17.66 -15.77
N ARG A 62 5.28 18.35 -16.52
CA ARG A 62 5.21 18.35 -18.00
C ARG A 62 5.46 16.97 -18.60
N HIS A 63 6.41 16.22 -18.06
CA HIS A 63 6.69 14.86 -18.53
C HIS A 63 5.54 13.91 -18.23
N LEU A 64 4.94 13.99 -17.05
CA LEU A 64 3.75 13.19 -16.70
C LEU A 64 2.60 13.48 -17.66
N ARG A 65 2.34 14.75 -18.00
CA ARG A 65 1.28 15.11 -18.96
C ARG A 65 1.59 14.66 -20.39
N SER A 66 2.80 14.88 -20.87
CA SER A 66 3.14 14.69 -22.29
C SER A 66 3.54 13.26 -22.64
N ARG A 67 4.18 12.51 -21.72
CA ARG A 67 4.70 11.18 -21.97
C ARG A 67 3.83 10.07 -21.41
N CYS A 68 3.13 10.33 -20.30
CA CYS A 68 2.25 9.37 -19.66
C CYS A 68 0.77 9.63 -19.98
N GLU A 69 0.48 10.66 -20.82
CA GLU A 69 -0.88 11.02 -21.25
C GLU A 69 -1.85 11.24 -20.07
N LEU A 70 -1.32 11.73 -18.95
CA LEU A 70 -2.11 11.98 -17.75
C LEU A 70 -2.71 13.39 -17.79
N GLU A 71 -4.03 13.43 -17.93
CA GLU A 71 -4.79 14.68 -17.86
C GLU A 71 -5.29 14.92 -16.43
N GLY A 72 -5.04 16.10 -15.88
CA GLY A 72 -5.48 16.49 -14.53
C GLY A 72 -4.47 17.37 -13.81
N GLU A 73 -4.84 17.75 -12.59
CA GLU A 73 -3.94 18.46 -11.69
C GLU A 73 -3.09 17.45 -10.90
N PHE A 74 -1.87 17.88 -10.53
CA PHE A 74 -0.94 17.07 -9.76
C PHE A 74 -0.61 17.81 -8.47
N GLU A 75 -0.80 17.13 -7.36
CA GLU A 75 -0.39 17.57 -6.04
C GLU A 75 0.88 16.86 -5.60
N ILE A 76 1.80 17.60 -4.99
CA ILE A 76 3.03 17.08 -4.41
C ILE A 76 3.15 17.50 -2.94
N PRO A 77 3.35 16.57 -2.00
CA PRO A 77 3.63 16.91 -0.61
C PRO A 77 4.89 17.77 -0.47
N LEU A 78 4.86 18.70 0.48
CA LEU A 78 5.97 19.64 0.70
C LEU A 78 7.29 18.93 1.02
N GLU A 79 7.22 17.81 1.73
CA GLU A 79 8.38 16.99 2.09
C GLU A 79 9.09 16.46 0.83
N LEU A 80 8.33 15.96 -0.14
CA LEU A 80 8.87 15.49 -1.42
C LEU A 80 9.42 16.66 -2.23
N LEU A 81 8.71 17.79 -2.26
CA LEU A 81 9.14 18.97 -2.98
C LEU A 81 10.50 19.49 -2.45
N ARG A 82 10.73 19.45 -1.14
CA ARG A 82 12.00 19.86 -0.51
C ARG A 82 13.17 18.96 -0.88
N CYS A 83 12.94 17.66 -1.02
CA CYS A 83 13.98 16.68 -1.36
C CYS A 83 14.25 16.60 -2.87
N LEU A 84 13.30 17.04 -3.69
CA LEU A 84 13.30 16.87 -5.13
C LEU A 84 14.58 17.36 -5.84
N PRO A 85 15.12 18.58 -5.57
CA PRO A 85 16.31 19.06 -6.25
C PRO A 85 17.54 18.18 -6.03
N GLY A 86 17.74 17.70 -4.81
CA GLY A 86 18.83 16.79 -4.47
C GLY A 86 18.67 15.43 -5.12
N LEU A 87 17.45 14.88 -5.07
CA LEU A 87 17.14 13.59 -5.65
C LEU A 87 17.36 13.55 -7.18
N LEU A 88 16.84 14.54 -7.91
CA LEU A 88 16.96 14.58 -9.38
C LEU A 88 18.41 14.63 -9.83
N ARG A 89 19.25 15.44 -9.17
CA ARG A 89 20.67 15.56 -9.48
C ARG A 89 21.44 14.28 -9.16
N ALA A 90 21.17 13.69 -7.99
CA ALA A 90 21.79 12.41 -7.60
C ALA A 90 21.37 11.25 -8.50
N ALA A 91 20.14 11.25 -9.01
CA ALA A 91 19.59 10.25 -9.91
C ALA A 91 19.96 10.45 -11.40
N GLY A 92 20.74 11.49 -11.74
CA GLY A 92 21.04 11.81 -13.13
C GLY A 92 19.79 12.05 -13.97
N TRP A 93 18.76 12.69 -13.38
CA TRP A 93 17.48 13.04 -14.03
C TRP A 93 16.62 11.83 -14.47
N LYS A 94 16.92 10.65 -13.93
CA LYS A 94 16.17 9.41 -14.15
C LYS A 94 15.48 9.01 -12.86
N VAL A 95 14.16 9.12 -12.83
CA VAL A 95 13.37 8.89 -11.60
C VAL A 95 12.08 8.15 -11.90
N THR A 96 11.60 7.40 -10.93
CA THR A 96 10.26 6.82 -10.95
C THR A 96 9.35 7.60 -10.02
N VAL A 97 8.21 8.04 -10.53
CA VAL A 97 7.18 8.79 -9.78
C VAL A 97 6.00 7.87 -9.51
N SER A 98 5.65 7.73 -8.23
CA SER A 98 4.44 7.02 -7.82
C SER A 98 3.29 8.00 -7.68
N LEU A 99 2.21 7.74 -8.38
CA LEU A 99 1.00 8.56 -8.41
C LEU A 99 -0.19 7.79 -7.85
N THR A 100 -0.93 8.39 -6.93
CA THR A 100 -2.23 7.90 -6.51
C THR A 100 -3.32 8.71 -7.19
N ARG A 101 -4.26 8.03 -7.82
CA ARG A 101 -5.41 8.67 -8.47
C ARG A 101 -6.43 9.09 -7.43
N ALA A 102 -6.77 10.37 -7.42
CA ALA A 102 -7.85 10.96 -6.64
C ALA A 102 -8.96 11.50 -7.59
N PRO A 103 -10.17 11.79 -7.11
CA PRO A 103 -11.22 12.35 -7.93
C PRO A 103 -10.81 13.72 -8.51
N GLY A 104 -10.49 13.75 -9.80
CA GLY A 104 -10.13 14.98 -10.53
C GLY A 104 -8.65 15.41 -10.46
N TYR A 105 -7.80 14.73 -9.70
CA TYR A 105 -6.38 15.04 -9.61
C TYR A 105 -5.53 13.81 -9.27
N PHE A 106 -4.21 13.96 -9.32
CA PHE A 106 -3.22 12.95 -8.94
C PHE A 106 -2.38 13.45 -7.76
N VAL A 107 -2.11 12.57 -6.81
CA VAL A 107 -1.20 12.85 -5.71
C VAL A 107 0.11 12.11 -5.92
N VAL A 108 1.22 12.83 -5.92
CA VAL A 108 2.55 12.23 -5.89
C VAL A 108 2.81 11.67 -4.49
N THR A 109 2.92 10.36 -4.38
CA THR A 109 3.14 9.70 -3.10
C THR A 109 4.60 9.36 -2.85
N ARG A 110 5.39 9.17 -3.92
CA ARG A 110 6.82 8.87 -3.84
C ARG A 110 7.56 9.28 -5.12
N ILE A 111 8.85 9.60 -4.98
CA ILE A 111 9.79 9.77 -6.09
C ILE A 111 11.05 8.99 -5.74
N GLU A 112 11.46 8.09 -6.62
CA GLU A 112 12.59 7.18 -6.43
C GLU A 112 13.63 7.38 -7.53
N ALA A 113 14.91 7.18 -7.20
CA ALA A 113 15.98 7.24 -8.20
C ALA A 113 15.95 6.00 -9.11
N GLY A 114 16.18 6.20 -10.41
CA GLY A 114 16.21 5.13 -11.39
C GLY A 114 14.83 4.60 -11.79
N ASP A 115 14.82 3.46 -12.47
CA ASP A 115 13.58 2.78 -12.88
C ASP A 115 13.17 1.72 -11.85
N THR A 116 12.15 2.01 -11.07
CA THR A 116 11.49 1.10 -10.13
C THR A 116 10.03 0.84 -10.54
N SER A 117 9.65 1.15 -11.78
CA SER A 117 8.27 1.01 -12.26
C SER A 117 7.78 -0.45 -12.26
N GLY A 118 8.70 -1.41 -12.41
CA GLY A 118 8.39 -2.83 -12.28
C GLY A 118 8.10 -3.30 -10.86
N GLU A 119 8.47 -2.52 -9.84
CA GLU A 119 8.35 -2.89 -8.42
C GLU A 119 7.19 -2.13 -7.77
N ASN A 120 5.96 -2.51 -8.06
CA ASN A 120 4.77 -1.85 -7.54
C ASN A 120 3.93 -2.83 -6.72
N TYR A 121 4.12 -2.82 -5.40
CA TYR A 121 3.49 -3.76 -4.48
C TYR A 121 2.58 -3.05 -3.49
N GLY A 122 1.54 -3.74 -3.06
CA GLY A 122 0.62 -3.30 -2.01
C GLY A 122 0.38 -4.39 -0.98
N PHE A 123 0.07 -3.99 0.24
CA PHE A 123 -0.41 -4.89 1.27
C PHE A 123 -1.91 -4.75 1.47
N CYS A 124 -2.56 -5.88 1.69
CA CYS A 124 -3.93 -5.96 2.16
C CYS A 124 -3.95 -6.68 3.50
N PHE A 125 -4.62 -6.13 4.52
CA PHE A 125 -4.74 -6.74 5.84
C PHE A 125 -6.20 -6.84 6.24
N ASP A 126 -6.56 -8.01 6.79
CA ASP A 126 -7.80 -8.23 7.54
C ASP A 126 -7.44 -8.44 9.01
N ILE A 127 -7.89 -7.52 9.87
CA ILE A 127 -7.64 -7.53 11.31
C ILE A 127 -8.90 -8.04 12.02
N GLY A 128 -9.00 -9.36 12.12
CA GLY A 128 -10.11 -10.02 12.80
C GLY A 128 -9.89 -10.13 14.31
N THR A 129 -10.92 -10.52 15.04
CA THR A 129 -10.87 -10.73 16.50
C THR A 129 -9.91 -11.84 16.89
N THR A 130 -9.90 -12.95 16.15
CA THR A 130 -9.11 -14.15 16.44
C THR A 130 -7.80 -14.17 15.66
N THR A 131 -7.83 -13.75 14.41
CA THR A 131 -6.68 -13.81 13.49
C THR A 131 -6.46 -12.49 12.80
N ILE A 132 -5.21 -12.27 12.37
CA ILE A 132 -4.84 -11.22 11.44
C ILE A 132 -4.32 -11.91 10.19
N SER A 133 -4.91 -11.59 9.04
CA SER A 133 -4.48 -12.08 7.73
C SER A 133 -3.88 -10.95 6.92
N GLY A 134 -2.85 -11.23 6.15
CA GLY A 134 -2.23 -10.27 5.26
C GLY A 134 -1.83 -10.90 3.94
N GLN A 135 -1.84 -10.08 2.89
CA GLN A 135 -1.39 -10.45 1.55
C GLN A 135 -0.48 -9.39 0.99
N LEU A 136 0.55 -9.79 0.27
CA LEU A 136 1.35 -8.95 -0.61
C LEU A 136 0.84 -9.14 -2.04
N VAL A 137 0.51 -8.04 -2.69
CA VAL A 137 -0.07 -8.01 -4.04
C VAL A 137 0.86 -7.27 -4.97
N ASP A 138 1.19 -7.87 -6.12
CA ASP A 138 1.80 -7.16 -7.25
C ASP A 138 0.71 -6.34 -7.94
N LEU A 139 0.79 -5.03 -7.84
CA LEU A 139 -0.21 -4.10 -8.38
C LEU A 139 -0.09 -3.97 -9.91
N ASN A 140 1.07 -4.26 -10.50
CA ASN A 140 1.25 -4.26 -11.94
C ASN A 140 0.61 -5.51 -12.56
N ALA A 141 0.92 -6.69 -11.99
CA ALA A 141 0.36 -7.97 -12.43
C ALA A 141 -1.08 -8.19 -11.93
N ARG A 142 -1.52 -7.42 -10.91
CA ARG A 142 -2.83 -7.56 -10.23
C ARG A 142 -3.04 -8.96 -9.66
N LYS A 143 -2.00 -9.49 -9.03
CA LYS A 143 -2.00 -10.86 -8.49
C LYS A 143 -1.39 -10.88 -7.10
N PRO A 144 -1.91 -11.73 -6.19
CA PRO A 144 -1.25 -11.97 -4.93
C PRO A 144 0.11 -12.65 -5.17
N VAL A 145 1.12 -12.18 -4.46
CA VAL A 145 2.48 -12.74 -4.46
C VAL A 145 2.62 -13.76 -3.35
N SER A 146 2.15 -13.38 -2.15
CA SER A 146 2.22 -14.21 -0.96
C SER A 146 1.11 -13.83 0.04
N GLY A 147 0.73 -14.76 0.91
CA GLY A 147 -0.26 -14.53 1.95
C GLY A 147 0.10 -15.26 3.24
N MET A 148 -0.31 -14.69 4.38
CA MET A 148 -0.06 -15.23 5.71
C MET A 148 -1.18 -14.86 6.66
N THR A 149 -1.45 -15.77 7.62
CA THR A 149 -2.39 -15.54 8.72
C THR A 149 -1.71 -15.88 10.04
N VAL A 150 -1.91 -15.04 11.06
CA VAL A 150 -1.41 -15.26 12.41
C VAL A 150 -2.54 -15.06 13.43
N TYR A 151 -2.40 -15.65 14.61
CA TYR A 151 -3.31 -15.36 15.72
C TYR A 151 -3.16 -13.91 16.17
N ASN A 152 -4.29 -13.28 16.47
CA ASN A 152 -4.30 -11.91 16.98
C ASN A 152 -3.84 -11.88 18.44
N ALA A 153 -2.65 -11.33 18.68
CA ALA A 153 -2.05 -11.23 20.00
C ALA A 153 -2.87 -10.41 21.01
N GLN A 154 -3.86 -9.65 20.55
CA GLN A 154 -4.83 -8.99 21.44
C GLN A 154 -5.61 -9.99 22.29
N ALA A 155 -5.64 -11.28 21.95
CA ALA A 155 -6.26 -12.32 22.75
C ALA A 155 -5.69 -12.42 24.18
N ALA A 156 -4.42 -12.01 24.39
CA ALA A 156 -3.81 -11.91 25.71
C ALA A 156 -4.52 -10.90 26.65
N PHE A 157 -5.23 -9.93 26.09
CA PHE A 157 -5.94 -8.87 26.82
C PHE A 157 -7.46 -9.07 26.83
N GLY A 158 -7.96 -10.07 26.11
CA GLY A 158 -9.36 -10.44 26.05
C GLY A 158 -9.66 -11.38 24.90
N SER A 159 -10.37 -12.47 25.17
CA SER A 159 -10.69 -13.51 24.18
C SER A 159 -11.68 -13.04 23.10
N ASP A 160 -12.47 -12.03 23.40
CA ASP A 160 -13.51 -11.47 22.54
C ASP A 160 -13.49 -9.94 22.53
N VAL A 161 -14.30 -9.32 21.67
CA VAL A 161 -14.38 -7.86 21.51
C VAL A 161 -14.81 -7.17 22.80
N ILE A 162 -15.77 -7.74 23.54
CA ILE A 162 -16.31 -7.12 24.76
C ILE A 162 -15.23 -7.06 25.83
N SER A 163 -14.53 -8.18 26.09
CA SER A 163 -13.45 -8.22 27.06
C SER A 163 -12.30 -7.26 26.73
N ARG A 164 -11.98 -7.05 25.44
CA ARG A 164 -11.00 -6.05 24.99
C ARG A 164 -11.49 -4.61 25.22
N ILE A 165 -12.77 -4.33 25.00
CA ILE A 165 -13.36 -3.03 25.32
C ILE A 165 -13.24 -2.76 26.82
N VAL A 166 -13.59 -3.72 27.67
CA VAL A 166 -13.44 -3.61 29.12
C VAL A 166 -11.98 -3.37 29.51
N HIS A 167 -11.03 -4.13 28.94
CA HIS A 167 -9.60 -3.94 29.17
C HIS A 167 -9.14 -2.52 28.77
N SER A 168 -9.57 -2.02 27.62
CA SER A 168 -9.21 -0.68 27.16
C SER A 168 -9.68 0.45 28.08
N GLN A 169 -10.81 0.24 28.77
CA GLN A 169 -11.42 1.24 29.64
C GLN A 169 -10.96 1.14 31.11
N GLN A 170 -10.69 -0.07 31.60
CA GLN A 170 -10.42 -0.31 33.02
C GLN A 170 -8.92 -0.48 33.35
N SER A 171 -8.09 -0.83 32.37
CA SER A 171 -6.66 -1.05 32.59
C SER A 171 -5.86 0.19 32.23
N PRO A 172 -4.93 0.64 33.09
CA PRO A 172 -4.01 1.72 32.74
C PRO A 172 -3.23 1.38 31.46
N GLY A 173 -3.34 2.21 30.42
CA GLY A 173 -2.70 1.97 29.11
C GLY A 173 -3.30 0.83 28.30
N GLY A 174 -4.48 0.29 28.66
CA GLY A 174 -5.11 -0.86 28.01
C GLY A 174 -5.37 -0.66 26.52
N LEU A 175 -5.81 0.52 26.10
CA LEU A 175 -5.99 0.84 24.69
C LEU A 175 -4.66 0.77 23.91
N GLU A 176 -3.58 1.31 24.49
CA GLU A 176 -2.26 1.29 23.87
C GLU A 176 -1.67 -0.13 23.79
N GLN A 177 -1.90 -0.97 24.79
CA GLN A 177 -1.52 -2.38 24.76
C GLN A 177 -2.21 -3.12 23.61
N LEU A 178 -3.51 -2.92 23.44
CA LEU A 178 -4.27 -3.50 22.33
C LEU A 178 -3.77 -3.00 20.97
N ARG A 179 -3.51 -1.69 20.86
CA ARG A 179 -2.97 -1.09 19.63
C ARG A 179 -1.60 -1.69 19.28
N CYS A 180 -0.68 -1.76 20.24
CA CYS A 180 0.64 -2.34 20.02
C CYS A 180 0.56 -3.79 19.59
N ALA A 181 -0.25 -4.62 20.25
CA ALA A 181 -0.40 -6.02 19.90
C ALA A 181 -0.92 -6.23 18.46
N ALA A 182 -1.89 -5.40 18.01
CA ALA A 182 -2.37 -5.46 16.63
C ALA A 182 -1.29 -5.03 15.64
N LEU A 183 -0.59 -3.91 15.90
CA LEU A 183 0.47 -3.40 15.02
C LEU A 183 1.66 -4.35 14.93
N GLU A 184 2.04 -5.00 16.03
CA GLU A 184 3.10 -6.03 16.02
C GLU A 184 2.72 -7.19 15.10
N GLY A 185 1.46 -7.65 15.15
CA GLY A 185 0.93 -8.68 14.25
C GLY A 185 1.01 -8.26 12.78
N VAL A 186 0.53 -7.06 12.44
CA VAL A 186 0.58 -6.51 11.09
C VAL A 186 2.02 -6.35 10.60
N ASN A 187 2.91 -5.77 11.41
CA ASN A 187 4.32 -5.55 11.05
C ASN A 187 5.06 -6.87 10.84
N ARG A 188 4.78 -7.88 11.68
CA ARG A 188 5.36 -9.23 11.53
C ARG A 188 4.93 -9.84 10.20
N ILE A 189 3.63 -9.83 9.90
CA ILE A 189 3.11 -10.34 8.62
C ILE A 189 3.78 -9.62 7.45
N ALA A 190 3.82 -8.28 7.47
CA ALA A 190 4.45 -7.50 6.40
C ALA A 190 5.92 -7.89 6.18
N ALA A 191 6.69 -8.01 7.27
CA ALA A 191 8.10 -8.39 7.20
C ALA A 191 8.31 -9.80 6.64
N ASP A 192 7.46 -10.75 7.03
CA ASP A 192 7.58 -12.14 6.58
C ASP A 192 7.10 -12.29 5.11
N LEU A 193 6.07 -11.57 4.68
CA LEU A 193 5.61 -11.53 3.29
C LEU A 193 6.67 -10.94 2.34
N ILE A 194 7.37 -9.87 2.75
CA ILE A 194 8.48 -9.29 1.96
C ILE A 194 9.63 -10.29 1.80
N LYS A 195 9.95 -11.08 2.82
CA LYS A 195 11.03 -12.07 2.74
C LYS A 195 10.69 -13.27 1.87
N ALA A 196 9.39 -13.56 1.72
CA ALA A 196 8.89 -14.69 0.94
C ALA A 196 8.66 -14.35 -0.55
N ALA A 197 8.70 -13.06 -0.90
CA ALA A 197 8.56 -12.55 -2.26
C ALA A 197 9.91 -12.45 -2.96
#